data_8b7ea73174537cb1af1dab5a8ef74d14
#
_entry.id   8b7ea73174537cb1af1dab5a8ef74d14
#
_cell.length_a   1.000
_cell.length_b   1.000
_cell.length_c   1.000
_cell.angle_alpha   90.00
_cell.angle_beta   90.00
_cell.angle_gamma   90.00
#
_symmetry.space_group_name_H-M   'P 1'
#
loop_
_entity.id
_entity.type
_entity.pdbx_description
1 polymer ?
#
loop_
_entity_poly.entity_id
_entity_poly.type
_entity_poly.pdbx_seq_one_letter_code
_entity_poly.pdbx_strand_id
1 'polypeptide(L)'
;MMRRARGFTLIEVMVAVSILAIVTVLTWSSFKQTFATKSAIEAQAGRYRTVRLALERMAHELSMVYVSQNEDTSQAERRTRLVGKHHNDIDEVLFSYFGHQRLYQDANEADTALVYYYAGRDRDDSRKQNLMRRETRRLSYLKIDEQPGEADIVCDDVIKLKLDYYDHRDKVWRDEWVTTALDGQPDRLPSKIRITLTVHDERGREVPFQTEVRVALSEPLNNQPKNLAVTGVGQPPALTQQGSGTSASGQTSAASSQQTVQGPPPRPTGGP
;
A
#
# COMPACT_ATOMS: atom_id res chain seq x y z
N MET A 1 -79.76 46.55 -12.22
CA MET A 1 -79.83 45.07 -12.26
C MET A 1 -79.00 44.49 -11.12
N MET A 2 -79.57 44.14 -10.01
CA MET A 2 -78.88 43.46 -8.88
C MET A 2 -78.65 42.00 -9.21
N ARG A 3 -77.38 41.60 -9.38
CA ARG A 3 -77.06 40.17 -9.47
C ARG A 3 -77.29 39.49 -8.14
N ARG A 4 -78.23 38.56 -8.10
CA ARG A 4 -78.50 37.69 -6.93
C ARG A 4 -77.17 36.85 -6.68
N ALA A 5 -76.58 37.12 -5.56
CA ALA A 5 -75.50 36.26 -5.06
C ALA A 5 -76.05 34.90 -4.74
N ARG A 6 -75.58 33.82 -5.41
CA ARG A 6 -75.93 32.45 -5.09
C ARG A 6 -75.07 32.04 -3.86
N GLY A 7 -75.72 31.68 -2.77
CA GLY A 7 -75.01 31.14 -1.60
C GLY A 7 -74.57 29.69 -1.86
N PHE A 8 -73.47 29.27 -1.25
CA PHE A 8 -73.00 27.88 -1.27
C PHE A 8 -73.95 26.94 -0.51
N THR A 9 -74.15 25.75 -1.04
CA THR A 9 -74.92 24.71 -0.35
C THR A 9 -74.00 23.94 0.63
N LEU A 10 -74.58 23.46 1.72
CA LEU A 10 -73.85 22.70 2.73
C LEU A 10 -73.20 21.42 2.15
N ILE A 11 -73.84 20.77 1.19
CA ILE A 11 -73.37 19.58 0.51
C ILE A 11 -72.17 19.89 -0.37
N GLU A 12 -72.13 21.06 -1.03
CA GLU A 12 -71.02 21.49 -1.87
C GLU A 12 -69.74 21.69 -1.03
N VAL A 13 -69.87 22.29 0.16
CA VAL A 13 -68.77 22.44 1.12
C VAL A 13 -68.29 21.10 1.63
N MET A 14 -69.19 20.16 1.95
CA MET A 14 -68.82 18.82 2.41
C MET A 14 -68.04 18.04 1.33
N VAL A 15 -68.49 18.10 0.09
CA VAL A 15 -67.83 17.45 -1.03
C VAL A 15 -66.46 18.08 -1.27
N ALA A 16 -66.38 19.43 -1.25
CA ALA A 16 -65.09 20.12 -1.44
C ALA A 16 -64.06 19.76 -0.37
N VAL A 17 -64.46 19.72 0.91
CA VAL A 17 -63.60 19.33 2.03
C VAL A 17 -63.21 17.87 1.93
N SER A 18 -64.11 16.98 1.51
CA SER A 18 -63.78 15.54 1.33
C SER A 18 -62.73 15.35 0.21
N ILE A 19 -62.87 16.02 -0.92
CA ILE A 19 -61.90 15.99 -2.02
C ILE A 19 -60.53 16.55 -1.55
N LEU A 20 -60.53 17.68 -0.85
CA LEU A 20 -59.34 18.28 -0.31
C LEU A 20 -58.61 17.34 0.67
N ALA A 21 -59.36 16.67 1.56
CA ALA A 21 -58.84 15.70 2.50
C ALA A 21 -58.15 14.51 1.76
N ILE A 22 -58.82 13.95 0.74
CA ILE A 22 -58.26 12.86 -0.08
C ILE A 22 -56.97 13.29 -0.76
N VAL A 23 -56.96 14.44 -1.43
CA VAL A 23 -55.78 14.99 -2.12
C VAL A 23 -54.63 15.20 -1.13
N THR A 24 -54.93 15.73 0.06
CA THR A 24 -53.91 15.98 1.09
C THR A 24 -53.27 14.65 1.57
N VAL A 25 -54.10 13.61 1.82
CA VAL A 25 -53.62 12.29 2.24
C VAL A 25 -52.78 11.63 1.17
N LEU A 26 -53.20 11.69 -0.11
CA LEU A 26 -52.44 11.15 -1.22
C LEU A 26 -51.08 11.87 -1.40
N THR A 27 -51.08 13.19 -1.31
CA THR A 27 -49.88 14.00 -1.39
C THR A 27 -48.93 13.67 -0.25
N TRP A 28 -49.41 13.59 0.98
CA TRP A 28 -48.61 13.21 2.15
C TRP A 28 -47.99 11.81 2.03
N SER A 29 -48.78 10.85 1.54
CA SER A 29 -48.30 9.48 1.29
C SER A 29 -47.19 9.46 0.24
N SER A 30 -47.32 10.21 -0.84
CA SER A 30 -46.30 10.35 -1.90
C SER A 30 -45.00 10.94 -1.36
N PHE A 31 -45.08 11.97 -0.52
CA PHE A 31 -43.89 12.54 0.12
C PHE A 31 -43.18 11.54 1.02
N LYS A 32 -43.90 10.84 1.90
CA LYS A 32 -43.31 9.82 2.77
C LYS A 32 -42.55 8.76 1.97
N GLN A 33 -43.14 8.27 0.89
CA GLN A 33 -42.49 7.25 0.05
C GLN A 33 -41.25 7.80 -0.65
N THR A 34 -41.31 9.04 -1.13
CA THR A 34 -40.18 9.70 -1.76
C THR A 34 -39.00 9.87 -0.79
N PHE A 35 -39.24 10.32 0.45
CA PHE A 35 -38.19 10.46 1.45
C PHE A 35 -37.61 9.11 1.88
N ALA A 36 -38.42 8.08 2.05
CA ALA A 36 -37.94 6.74 2.39
C ALA A 36 -37.06 6.16 1.27
N THR A 37 -37.48 6.33 0.01
CA THR A 37 -36.70 5.88 -1.13
C THR A 37 -35.39 6.66 -1.25
N LYS A 38 -35.43 7.99 -1.03
CA LYS A 38 -34.22 8.82 -1.06
C LYS A 38 -33.20 8.38 -0.01
N SER A 39 -33.61 8.17 1.23
CA SER A 39 -32.70 7.73 2.31
C SER A 39 -32.06 6.36 2.01
N ALA A 40 -32.83 5.41 1.47
CA ALA A 40 -32.31 4.10 1.08
C ALA A 40 -31.27 4.21 -0.05
N ILE A 41 -31.53 5.05 -1.06
CA ILE A 41 -30.57 5.28 -2.16
C ILE A 41 -29.30 5.96 -1.64
N GLU A 42 -29.43 6.96 -0.75
CA GLU A 42 -28.28 7.67 -0.19
C GLU A 42 -27.39 6.76 0.65
N ALA A 43 -27.97 5.88 1.48
CA ALA A 43 -27.23 4.92 2.26
C ALA A 43 -26.50 3.91 1.36
N GLN A 44 -27.18 3.34 0.36
CA GLN A 44 -26.55 2.44 -0.61
C GLN A 44 -25.42 3.12 -1.40
N ALA A 45 -25.64 4.35 -1.85
CA ALA A 45 -24.62 5.13 -2.55
C ALA A 45 -23.41 5.43 -1.64
N GLY A 46 -23.65 5.71 -0.36
CA GLY A 46 -22.61 5.88 0.66
C GLY A 46 -21.74 4.63 0.80
N ARG A 47 -22.37 3.46 0.94
CA ARG A 47 -21.69 2.17 1.05
C ARG A 47 -20.80 1.88 -0.18
N TYR A 48 -21.36 2.02 -1.38
CA TYR A 48 -20.61 1.79 -2.62
C TYR A 48 -19.46 2.78 -2.82
N ARG A 49 -19.64 4.03 -2.35
CA ARG A 49 -18.56 5.02 -2.37
C ARG A 49 -17.40 4.61 -1.47
N THR A 50 -17.64 4.13 -0.26
CA THR A 50 -16.61 3.64 0.66
C THR A 50 -15.83 2.49 0.04
N VAL A 51 -16.51 1.48 -0.50
CA VAL A 51 -15.88 0.33 -1.17
C VAL A 51 -15.03 0.77 -2.36
N ARG A 52 -15.55 1.69 -3.17
CA ARG A 52 -14.83 2.22 -4.33
C ARG A 52 -13.57 2.97 -3.93
N LEU A 53 -13.65 3.83 -2.92
CA LEU A 53 -12.49 4.56 -2.40
C LEU A 53 -11.44 3.61 -1.82
N ALA A 54 -11.86 2.54 -1.13
CA ALA A 54 -10.97 1.50 -0.63
C ALA A 54 -10.22 0.82 -1.78
N LEU A 55 -10.92 0.40 -2.83
CA LEU A 55 -10.33 -0.23 -4.01
C LEU A 55 -9.42 0.72 -4.79
N GLU A 56 -9.82 1.97 -4.97
CA GLU A 56 -9.01 2.99 -5.65
C GLU A 56 -7.70 3.26 -4.89
N ARG A 57 -7.76 3.35 -3.56
CA ARG A 57 -6.57 3.50 -2.71
C ARG A 57 -5.65 2.29 -2.82
N MET A 58 -6.17 1.06 -2.64
CA MET A 58 -5.38 -0.16 -2.77
C MET A 58 -4.75 -0.28 -4.17
N ALA A 59 -5.52 -0.02 -5.21
CA ALA A 59 -5.05 -0.07 -6.59
C ALA A 59 -3.93 0.94 -6.84
N HIS A 60 -4.09 2.17 -6.35
CA HIS A 60 -3.07 3.21 -6.46
C HIS A 60 -1.77 2.81 -5.76
N GLU A 61 -1.83 2.38 -4.50
CA GLU A 61 -0.67 1.99 -3.71
C GLU A 61 0.02 0.75 -4.31
N LEU A 62 -0.74 -0.28 -4.71
CA LEU A 62 -0.21 -1.48 -5.36
C LEU A 62 0.38 -1.21 -6.75
N SER A 63 -0.08 -0.16 -7.45
CA SER A 63 0.53 0.25 -8.72
C SER A 63 1.97 0.76 -8.57
N MET A 64 2.27 1.31 -7.40
CA MET A 64 3.56 1.91 -7.04
C MET A 64 4.45 1.00 -6.19
N VAL A 65 4.11 -0.29 -6.10
CA VAL A 65 4.95 -1.27 -5.42
C VAL A 65 6.31 -1.39 -6.09
N TYR A 66 7.36 -1.53 -5.29
CA TYR A 66 8.72 -1.70 -5.79
C TYR A 66 9.55 -2.62 -4.90
N VAL A 67 10.59 -3.20 -5.48
CA VAL A 67 11.62 -4.00 -4.79
C VAL A 67 12.98 -3.50 -5.25
N SER A 68 13.94 -3.40 -4.32
CA SER A 68 15.33 -3.01 -4.61
C SER A 68 16.20 -4.25 -4.75
N GLN A 69 17.14 -4.23 -5.70
CA GLN A 69 18.19 -5.25 -5.83
C GLN A 69 19.32 -5.08 -4.80
N ASN A 70 19.42 -3.90 -4.18
CA ASN A 70 20.50 -3.53 -3.26
C ASN A 70 20.11 -3.78 -1.80
N GLU A 71 19.43 -4.87 -1.54
CA GLU A 71 19.09 -5.29 -0.18
C GLU A 71 20.24 -6.05 0.48
N ASP A 72 20.31 -5.91 1.80
CA ASP A 72 21.28 -6.65 2.61
C ASP A 72 20.84 -8.12 2.70
N THR A 73 21.53 -8.99 2.00
CA THR A 73 21.25 -10.42 1.94
C THR A 73 21.58 -11.17 3.25
N SER A 74 22.29 -10.52 4.18
CA SER A 74 22.57 -11.10 5.51
C SER A 74 21.36 -11.05 6.46
N GLN A 75 20.35 -10.23 6.15
CA GLN A 75 19.14 -10.11 6.92
C GLN A 75 18.11 -11.18 6.53
N ALA A 76 17.40 -11.71 7.53
CA ALA A 76 16.34 -12.71 7.30
C ALA A 76 15.16 -12.13 6.53
N GLU A 77 14.86 -10.86 6.75
CA GLU A 77 13.80 -10.12 6.06
C GLU A 77 14.41 -9.00 5.21
N ARG A 78 13.72 -8.56 4.16
CA ARG A 78 14.15 -7.45 3.31
C ARG A 78 13.37 -6.18 3.65
N ARG A 79 13.98 -5.01 3.50
CA ARG A 79 13.29 -3.72 3.71
C ARG A 79 12.28 -3.44 2.61
N THR A 80 12.64 -3.76 1.36
CA THR A 80 11.74 -3.61 0.21
C THR A 80 11.23 -4.98 -0.21
N ARG A 81 9.92 -5.15 -0.21
CA ARG A 81 9.29 -6.45 -0.43
C ARG A 81 7.83 -6.34 -0.85
N LEU A 82 7.34 -7.41 -1.43
CA LEU A 82 5.93 -7.71 -1.59
C LEU A 82 5.69 -9.12 -1.02
N VAL A 83 4.87 -9.19 0.02
CA VAL A 83 4.48 -10.44 0.67
C VAL A 83 2.96 -10.47 0.71
N GLY A 84 2.36 -11.21 -0.20
CA GLY A 84 0.93 -11.49 -0.26
C GLY A 84 0.67 -12.92 0.15
N LYS A 85 -0.19 -13.11 1.15
CA LYS A 85 -0.58 -14.40 1.71
C LYS A 85 -2.06 -14.63 1.51
N HIS A 86 -2.41 -15.82 1.06
CA HIS A 86 -3.80 -16.22 0.93
C HIS A 86 -4.38 -16.66 2.28
N HIS A 87 -5.57 -16.15 2.59
CA HIS A 87 -6.37 -16.55 3.73
C HIS A 87 -7.80 -16.86 3.27
N ASN A 88 -8.55 -17.62 4.05
CA ASN A 88 -9.90 -18.05 3.67
C ASN A 88 -10.84 -16.88 3.35
N ASP A 89 -10.81 -15.82 4.18
CA ASP A 89 -11.73 -14.70 4.08
C ASP A 89 -11.04 -13.44 3.55
N ILE A 90 -10.02 -12.96 4.24
CA ILE A 90 -9.33 -11.73 3.88
C ILE A 90 -7.85 -12.01 3.69
N ASP A 91 -7.39 -11.92 2.45
CA ASP A 91 -5.97 -12.01 2.11
C ASP A 91 -5.19 -10.87 2.75
N GLU A 92 -3.94 -11.16 3.13
CA GLU A 92 -3.03 -10.18 3.68
C GLU A 92 -1.96 -9.81 2.68
N VAL A 93 -1.59 -8.54 2.64
CA VAL A 93 -0.49 -8.08 1.81
C VAL A 93 0.32 -7.00 2.48
N LEU A 94 1.64 -7.25 2.58
CA LEU A 94 2.65 -6.27 2.98
C LEU A 94 3.51 -5.91 1.79
N PHE A 95 3.69 -4.63 1.51
CA PHE A 95 4.53 -4.19 0.40
C PHE A 95 5.18 -2.84 0.65
N SER A 96 6.33 -2.64 0.03
CA SER A 96 6.98 -1.34 -0.07
C SER A 96 6.47 -0.59 -1.31
N TYR A 97 6.18 0.69 -1.17
CA TYR A 97 5.66 1.50 -2.27
C TYR A 97 6.28 2.91 -2.30
N PHE A 98 6.24 3.53 -3.48
CA PHE A 98 6.47 4.95 -3.65
C PHE A 98 5.14 5.69 -3.61
N GLY A 99 5.03 6.74 -2.83
CA GLY A 99 3.81 7.54 -2.78
C GLY A 99 3.43 7.98 -1.37
N HIS A 100 4.35 7.78 -0.41
CA HIS A 100 4.18 8.36 0.91
C HIS A 100 4.13 9.90 0.80
N GLN A 101 3.05 10.50 1.28
CA GLN A 101 2.88 11.95 1.31
C GLN A 101 3.27 12.49 2.68
N ARG A 102 4.21 13.43 2.68
CA ARG A 102 4.59 14.13 3.91
C ARG A 102 3.45 15.01 4.39
N LEU A 103 3.00 14.80 5.60
CA LEU A 103 1.92 15.58 6.20
C LEU A 103 2.41 16.89 6.82
N TYR A 104 3.68 16.96 7.19
CA TYR A 104 4.28 18.14 7.82
C TYR A 104 5.39 18.72 6.94
N GLN A 105 5.42 20.03 6.86
CA GLN A 105 6.51 20.75 6.23
C GLN A 105 7.79 20.47 7.03
N ASP A 106 8.90 20.20 6.35
CA ASP A 106 10.22 19.87 6.95
C ASP A 106 10.30 18.50 7.67
N ALA A 107 9.30 17.63 7.53
CA ALA A 107 9.42 16.25 8.01
C ALA A 107 10.53 15.54 7.22
N ASN A 108 11.51 14.97 7.95
CA ASN A 108 12.55 14.13 7.35
C ASN A 108 12.01 12.72 7.09
N GLU A 109 11.03 12.63 6.20
CA GLU A 109 10.36 11.41 5.78
C GLU A 109 10.73 11.09 4.34
N ALA A 110 11.00 9.81 4.07
CA ALA A 110 11.22 9.34 2.70
C ALA A 110 9.89 9.29 1.93
N ASP A 111 9.95 9.37 0.61
CA ASP A 111 8.77 9.21 -0.26
C ASP A 111 8.33 7.73 -0.37
N THR A 112 8.98 6.85 0.40
CA THR A 112 8.78 5.40 0.43
C THR A 112 8.30 4.96 1.80
N ALA A 113 7.34 4.03 1.83
CA ALA A 113 6.83 3.44 3.05
C ALA A 113 6.51 1.94 2.85
N LEU A 114 6.27 1.25 3.97
CA LEU A 114 5.67 -0.08 3.99
C LEU A 114 4.19 0.06 4.29
N VAL A 115 3.36 -0.62 3.53
CA VAL A 115 1.91 -0.71 3.76
C VAL A 115 1.52 -2.16 3.98
N TYR A 116 0.69 -2.36 4.99
CA TYR A 116 0.14 -3.65 5.35
C TYR A 116 -1.39 -3.59 5.37
N TYR A 117 -2.02 -4.37 4.48
CA TYR A 117 -3.46 -4.61 4.47
C TYR A 117 -3.77 -5.95 5.11
N TYR A 118 -4.72 -6.00 6.03
CA TYR A 118 -5.06 -7.19 6.80
C TYR A 118 -6.49 -7.12 7.36
N ALA A 119 -6.98 -8.26 7.86
CA ALA A 119 -8.25 -8.33 8.56
C ALA A 119 -8.14 -7.79 9.98
N GLY A 120 -9.02 -6.89 10.38
CA GLY A 120 -9.22 -6.48 11.76
C GLY A 120 -10.64 -6.76 12.21
N ARG A 121 -10.82 -7.11 13.47
CA ARG A 121 -12.16 -7.26 14.03
C ARG A 121 -12.74 -5.88 14.32
N ASP A 122 -14.05 -5.76 14.08
CA ASP A 122 -14.77 -4.57 14.47
C ASP A 122 -14.80 -4.42 16.00
N ARG A 123 -14.75 -3.17 16.49
CA ARG A 123 -14.68 -2.88 17.91
C ARG A 123 -16.01 -3.14 18.62
N ASP A 124 -17.11 -2.87 17.91
CA ASP A 124 -18.47 -2.91 18.48
C ASP A 124 -19.17 -4.25 18.20
N ASP A 125 -18.82 -4.91 17.08
CA ASP A 125 -19.35 -6.23 16.72
C ASP A 125 -18.23 -7.18 16.29
N SER A 126 -17.77 -8.04 17.18
CA SER A 126 -16.69 -9.00 16.93
C SER A 126 -16.96 -10.02 15.81
N ARG A 127 -18.21 -10.11 15.32
CA ARG A 127 -18.59 -10.95 14.16
C ARG A 127 -18.26 -10.29 12.83
N LYS A 128 -18.08 -8.96 12.82
CA LYS A 128 -17.72 -8.20 11.63
C LYS A 128 -16.22 -8.08 11.50
N GLN A 129 -15.78 -8.16 10.28
CA GLN A 129 -14.38 -7.96 9.92
C GLN A 129 -14.25 -6.66 9.12
N ASN A 130 -13.22 -5.90 9.44
CA ASN A 130 -12.88 -4.67 8.73
C ASN A 130 -11.58 -4.87 7.96
N LEU A 131 -11.48 -4.27 6.80
CA LEU A 131 -10.22 -4.15 6.08
C LEU A 131 -9.41 -3.04 6.72
N MET A 132 -8.30 -3.43 7.36
CA MET A 132 -7.36 -2.54 8.02
C MET A 132 -6.19 -2.24 7.12
N ARG A 133 -5.66 -1.02 7.24
CA ARG A 133 -4.42 -0.57 6.62
C ARG A 133 -3.49 -0.02 7.67
N ARG A 134 -2.26 -0.51 7.68
CA ARG A 134 -1.20 0.04 8.53
C ARG A 134 -0.08 0.57 7.64
N GLU A 135 0.38 1.77 7.90
CA GLU A 135 1.50 2.37 7.20
C GLU A 135 2.67 2.58 8.14
N THR A 136 3.84 2.11 7.72
CA THR A 136 5.10 2.32 8.40
C THR A 136 5.98 3.22 7.55
N ARG A 137 6.26 4.42 8.04
CA ARG A 137 7.00 5.47 7.33
C ARG A 137 8.50 5.16 7.13
N ARG A 138 8.98 4.08 7.75
CA ARG A 138 10.36 3.63 7.62
C ARG A 138 10.38 2.20 7.12
N LEU A 139 11.15 1.97 6.09
CA LEU A 139 11.43 0.62 5.62
C LEU A 139 12.18 -0.14 6.71
N SER A 140 11.67 -1.30 7.11
CA SER A 140 12.18 -2.09 8.22
C SER A 140 12.38 -3.55 7.83
N TYR A 141 13.26 -4.24 8.58
CA TYR A 141 13.48 -5.68 8.47
C TYR A 141 12.54 -6.51 9.39
N LEU A 142 11.56 -5.86 10.02
CA LEU A 142 10.61 -6.54 10.90
C LEU A 142 9.66 -7.42 10.11
N LYS A 143 9.17 -8.48 10.73
CA LYS A 143 8.15 -9.37 10.14
C LYS A 143 6.83 -8.64 9.91
N ILE A 144 5.94 -9.26 9.14
CA ILE A 144 4.66 -8.67 8.73
C ILE A 144 3.77 -8.26 9.92
N ASP A 145 3.73 -9.07 10.95
CA ASP A 145 2.95 -8.88 12.18
C ASP A 145 3.59 -7.91 13.18
N GLU A 146 4.90 -7.69 13.07
CA GLU A 146 5.69 -6.82 13.96
C GLU A 146 5.80 -5.37 13.44
N GLN A 147 5.20 -5.05 12.26
CA GLN A 147 5.34 -3.74 11.66
C GLN A 147 4.73 -2.64 12.54
N PRO A 148 5.50 -1.61 12.93
CA PRO A 148 4.96 -0.45 13.63
C PRO A 148 4.09 0.39 12.69
N GLY A 149 3.31 1.29 13.24
CA GLY A 149 2.51 2.24 12.48
C GLY A 149 1.08 2.33 12.99
N GLU A 150 0.41 3.37 12.58
CA GLU A 150 -0.99 3.60 12.88
C GLU A 150 -1.85 2.76 11.93
N ALA A 151 -2.89 2.16 12.47
CA ALA A 151 -3.81 1.32 11.72
C ALA A 151 -5.14 2.05 11.50
N ASP A 152 -5.52 2.19 10.24
CA ASP A 152 -6.76 2.82 9.80
C ASP A 152 -7.75 1.77 9.28
N ILE A 153 -9.05 1.99 9.50
CA ILE A 153 -10.11 1.23 8.84
C ILE A 153 -10.30 1.81 7.43
N VAL A 154 -10.06 0.99 6.42
CA VAL A 154 -10.23 1.38 5.00
C VAL A 154 -11.64 1.04 4.51
N CYS A 155 -12.16 -0.10 4.91
CA CYS A 155 -13.52 -0.53 4.63
C CYS A 155 -14.04 -1.35 5.81
N ASP A 156 -15.19 -0.99 6.32
CA ASP A 156 -15.89 -1.71 7.37
C ASP A 156 -16.73 -2.85 6.79
N ASP A 157 -17.09 -3.83 7.63
CA ASP A 157 -18.00 -4.93 7.32
C ASP A 157 -17.67 -5.64 5.98
N VAL A 158 -16.40 -6.10 5.87
CA VAL A 158 -15.87 -6.81 4.70
C VAL A 158 -16.06 -8.30 4.90
N ILE A 159 -16.59 -8.99 3.89
CA ILE A 159 -16.76 -10.44 3.89
C ILE A 159 -15.50 -11.11 3.38
N LYS A 160 -15.00 -10.64 2.24
CA LYS A 160 -13.86 -11.26 1.56
C LYS A 160 -13.00 -10.24 0.84
N LEU A 161 -11.69 -10.37 0.99
CA LEU A 161 -10.71 -9.75 0.12
C LEU A 161 -9.88 -10.84 -0.54
N LYS A 162 -9.85 -10.87 -1.85
CA LYS A 162 -9.00 -11.76 -2.63
C LYS A 162 -8.04 -10.99 -3.48
N LEU A 163 -6.75 -11.38 -3.43
CA LEU A 163 -5.68 -10.82 -4.23
C LEU A 163 -5.09 -11.89 -5.14
N ASP A 164 -5.19 -11.70 -6.45
CA ASP A 164 -4.56 -12.56 -7.44
C ASP A 164 -3.41 -11.81 -8.12
N TYR A 165 -2.26 -12.45 -8.24
CA TYR A 165 -1.02 -11.91 -8.79
C TYR A 165 -0.70 -12.55 -10.13
N TYR A 166 -0.52 -11.76 -11.18
CA TYR A 166 -0.19 -12.29 -12.51
C TYR A 166 1.32 -12.43 -12.71
N ASP A 167 1.78 -13.67 -12.81
CA ASP A 167 3.16 -13.99 -13.15
C ASP A 167 3.35 -13.89 -14.67
N HIS A 168 4.12 -12.87 -15.10
CA HIS A 168 4.39 -12.65 -16.52
C HIS A 168 5.27 -13.74 -17.14
N ARG A 169 6.15 -14.37 -16.35
CA ARG A 169 7.06 -15.43 -16.83
C ARG A 169 6.31 -16.70 -17.13
N ASP A 170 5.52 -17.16 -16.16
CA ASP A 170 4.76 -18.41 -16.25
C ASP A 170 3.39 -18.22 -16.92
N LYS A 171 2.95 -16.97 -17.11
CA LYS A 171 1.65 -16.57 -17.68
C LYS A 171 0.45 -17.14 -16.92
N VAL A 172 0.57 -17.22 -15.59
CA VAL A 172 -0.47 -17.75 -14.69
C VAL A 172 -0.82 -16.73 -13.62
N TRP A 173 -2.03 -16.84 -13.09
CA TRP A 173 -2.46 -16.15 -11.90
C TRP A 173 -2.12 -17.01 -10.67
N ARG A 174 -1.54 -16.36 -9.63
CA ARG A 174 -1.21 -16.95 -8.34
C ARG A 174 -1.98 -16.24 -7.26
N ASP A 175 -2.39 -16.97 -6.24
CA ASP A 175 -3.08 -16.45 -5.04
C ASP A 175 -2.11 -15.97 -3.96
N GLU A 176 -0.82 -16.30 -4.06
CA GLU A 176 0.24 -15.85 -3.18
C GLU A 176 1.42 -15.28 -3.97
N TRP A 177 2.10 -14.32 -3.35
CA TRP A 177 3.31 -13.73 -3.93
C TRP A 177 4.29 -13.33 -2.84
N VAL A 178 5.48 -13.96 -2.79
CA VAL A 178 6.48 -13.72 -1.75
C VAL A 178 7.84 -13.44 -2.38
N THR A 179 8.28 -12.18 -2.31
CA THR A 179 9.57 -11.76 -2.88
C THR A 179 10.77 -12.07 -1.99
N THR A 180 10.55 -12.46 -0.74
CA THR A 180 11.61 -12.72 0.27
C THR A 180 11.97 -14.19 0.39
N ALA A 181 11.11 -15.09 -0.03
CA ALA A 181 11.31 -16.53 0.08
C ALA A 181 11.98 -17.12 -1.16
N LEU A 182 12.90 -18.07 -0.98
CA LEU A 182 13.59 -18.74 -2.10
C LEU A 182 12.68 -19.64 -2.93
N ASP A 183 11.65 -20.21 -2.31
CA ASP A 183 10.60 -21.02 -2.94
C ASP A 183 9.44 -20.19 -3.51
N GLY A 184 9.47 -18.87 -3.26
CA GLY A 184 8.51 -17.90 -3.78
C GLY A 184 8.95 -17.30 -5.12
N GLN A 185 8.79 -15.98 -5.24
CA GLN A 185 9.19 -15.20 -6.41
C GLN A 185 10.31 -14.21 -6.03
N PRO A 186 11.52 -14.69 -5.68
CA PRO A 186 12.57 -13.83 -5.17
C PRO A 186 12.91 -12.71 -6.17
N ASP A 187 12.98 -11.49 -5.65
CA ASP A 187 13.32 -10.29 -6.41
C ASP A 187 12.45 -10.01 -7.65
N ARG A 188 11.24 -10.53 -7.68
CA ARG A 188 10.30 -10.32 -8.78
C ARG A 188 8.98 -9.74 -8.29
N LEU A 189 8.41 -8.85 -9.08
CA LEU A 189 7.06 -8.33 -8.87
C LEU A 189 6.09 -8.91 -9.90
N PRO A 190 4.80 -9.05 -9.56
CA PRO A 190 3.78 -9.41 -10.53
C PRO A 190 3.59 -8.26 -11.52
N SER A 191 3.24 -8.55 -12.76
CA SER A 191 2.97 -7.49 -13.73
C SER A 191 1.60 -6.86 -13.56
N LYS A 192 0.65 -7.62 -12.97
CA LYS A 192 -0.70 -7.16 -12.63
C LYS A 192 -1.14 -7.78 -11.32
N ILE A 193 -2.01 -7.07 -10.61
CA ILE A 193 -2.67 -7.55 -9.39
C ILE A 193 -4.17 -7.34 -9.58
N ARG A 194 -4.96 -8.37 -9.32
CA ARG A 194 -6.41 -8.31 -9.30
C ARG A 194 -6.86 -8.25 -7.85
N ILE A 195 -7.72 -7.30 -7.56
CA ILE A 195 -8.26 -7.06 -6.23
C ILE A 195 -9.76 -7.33 -6.31
N THR A 196 -10.25 -8.27 -5.51
CA THR A 196 -11.69 -8.56 -5.40
C THR A 196 -12.11 -8.35 -3.95
N LEU A 197 -12.96 -7.36 -3.72
CA LEU A 197 -13.51 -7.00 -2.40
C LEU A 197 -15.00 -7.32 -2.36
N THR A 198 -15.41 -8.20 -1.46
CA THR A 198 -16.81 -8.60 -1.28
C THR A 198 -17.34 -8.01 0.02
N VAL A 199 -18.47 -7.34 -0.06
CA VAL A 199 -19.14 -6.70 1.09
C VAL A 199 -20.64 -7.02 1.09
N HIS A 200 -21.30 -6.82 2.22
CA HIS A 200 -22.76 -6.85 2.28
C HIS A 200 -23.36 -5.57 1.68
N ASP A 201 -24.41 -5.73 0.88
CA ASP A 201 -25.31 -4.62 0.55
C ASP A 201 -26.30 -4.39 1.72
N GLU A 202 -27.11 -3.34 1.63
CA GLU A 202 -28.13 -3.03 2.65
C GLU A 202 -29.19 -4.12 2.84
N ARG A 203 -29.31 -5.04 1.91
CA ARG A 203 -30.23 -6.18 1.96
C ARG A 203 -29.54 -7.45 2.47
N GLY A 204 -28.28 -7.33 2.93
CA GLY A 204 -27.49 -8.46 3.42
C GLY A 204 -27.01 -9.41 2.31
N ARG A 205 -27.02 -9.00 1.05
CA ARG A 205 -26.49 -9.81 -0.06
C ARG A 205 -25.02 -9.52 -0.27
N GLU A 206 -24.27 -10.54 -0.56
CA GLU A 206 -22.85 -10.42 -0.91
C GLU A 206 -22.68 -9.82 -2.31
N VAL A 207 -21.95 -8.74 -2.40
CA VAL A 207 -21.66 -8.04 -3.66
C VAL A 207 -20.15 -7.95 -3.85
N PRO A 208 -19.58 -8.61 -4.87
CA PRO A 208 -18.17 -8.51 -5.20
C PRO A 208 -17.90 -7.26 -6.05
N PHE A 209 -16.84 -6.55 -5.71
CA PHE A 209 -16.26 -5.46 -6.49
C PHE A 209 -14.85 -5.86 -6.91
N GLN A 210 -14.52 -5.71 -8.18
CA GLN A 210 -13.25 -6.14 -8.71
C GLN A 210 -12.57 -5.03 -9.49
N THR A 211 -11.24 -4.93 -9.32
CA THR A 211 -10.39 -4.07 -10.15
C THR A 211 -9.07 -4.79 -10.47
N GLU A 212 -8.44 -4.43 -11.57
CA GLU A 212 -7.10 -4.88 -11.92
C GLU A 212 -6.17 -3.67 -11.97
N VAL A 213 -4.99 -3.83 -11.39
CA VAL A 213 -3.95 -2.82 -11.39
C VAL A 213 -2.69 -3.35 -12.05
N ARG A 214 -2.06 -2.53 -12.86
CA ARG A 214 -0.74 -2.81 -13.43
C ARG A 214 0.33 -2.28 -12.48
N VAL A 215 1.32 -3.11 -12.17
CA VAL A 215 2.49 -2.71 -11.40
C VAL A 215 3.43 -1.90 -12.30
N ALA A 216 3.68 -0.65 -11.94
CA ALA A 216 4.49 0.25 -12.76
C ALA A 216 5.96 -0.14 -12.78
N LEU A 217 6.50 -0.59 -11.64
CA LEU A 217 7.90 -0.97 -11.46
C LEU A 217 8.02 -2.49 -11.33
N SER A 218 7.63 -3.23 -12.39
CA SER A 218 7.64 -4.69 -12.37
C SER A 218 9.04 -5.31 -12.31
N GLU A 219 10.08 -4.53 -12.59
CA GLU A 219 11.48 -4.94 -12.46
C GLU A 219 12.10 -4.34 -11.20
N PRO A 220 12.96 -5.09 -10.48
CA PRO A 220 13.64 -4.59 -9.29
C PRO A 220 14.53 -3.40 -9.60
N LEU A 221 14.49 -2.38 -8.76
CA LEU A 221 15.29 -1.18 -8.93
C LEU A 221 16.74 -1.43 -8.52
N ASN A 222 17.68 -1.05 -9.39
CA ASN A 222 19.11 -1.00 -9.09
C ASN A 222 19.53 0.44 -8.80
N ASN A 223 19.63 0.77 -7.50
CA ASN A 223 20.01 2.09 -7.02
C ASN A 223 21.54 2.25 -6.82
N GLN A 224 22.37 1.27 -7.25
CA GLN A 224 23.80 1.48 -7.21
C GLN A 224 24.18 2.62 -8.15
N PRO A 225 25.01 3.57 -7.69
CA PRO A 225 25.53 4.57 -8.59
C PRO A 225 26.27 3.80 -9.70
N LYS A 226 25.81 3.94 -10.94
CA LYS A 226 26.60 3.49 -12.08
C LYS A 226 27.92 4.22 -11.94
N ASN A 227 29.01 3.49 -11.60
CA ASN A 227 30.33 4.03 -11.74
C ASN A 227 30.45 4.40 -13.20
N LEU A 228 30.20 5.65 -13.53
CA LEU A 228 30.67 6.25 -14.77
C LEU A 228 32.17 6.11 -14.66
N ALA A 229 32.71 5.05 -15.25
CA ALA A 229 34.13 5.03 -15.56
C ALA A 229 34.36 6.33 -16.32
N VAL A 230 35.02 7.28 -15.67
CA VAL A 230 35.49 8.50 -16.30
C VAL A 230 36.62 8.03 -17.22
N THR A 231 36.22 7.43 -18.33
CA THR A 231 37.11 7.19 -19.47
C THR A 231 37.36 8.56 -20.07
N GLY A 232 38.44 9.18 -19.66
CA GLY A 232 38.93 10.36 -20.37
C GLY A 232 39.16 11.62 -19.54
N VAL A 233 39.76 11.51 -18.37
CA VAL A 233 40.64 12.57 -17.91
C VAL A 233 42.02 12.06 -18.18
N GLY A 234 42.66 12.64 -19.20
CA GLY A 234 44.01 12.28 -19.66
C GLY A 234 44.97 12.22 -18.47
N GLN A 235 45.65 11.09 -18.31
CA GLN A 235 46.83 11.05 -17.50
C GLN A 235 47.72 12.23 -17.93
N PRO A 236 48.19 13.07 -16.98
CA PRO A 236 49.21 14.05 -17.33
C PRO A 236 50.41 13.31 -17.91
N PRO A 237 51.02 13.82 -18.99
CA PRO A 237 52.15 13.14 -19.63
C PRO A 237 53.24 12.94 -18.58
N ALA A 238 53.70 11.71 -18.46
CA ALA A 238 54.85 11.37 -17.63
C ALA A 238 56.04 12.23 -18.10
N LEU A 239 56.55 13.08 -17.22
CA LEU A 239 57.79 13.82 -17.44
C LEU A 239 58.92 12.80 -17.58
N THR A 240 59.34 12.57 -18.83
CA THR A 240 60.52 11.79 -19.17
C THR A 240 61.73 12.57 -18.66
N GLN A 241 62.23 12.21 -17.49
CA GLN A 241 63.61 12.62 -17.13
C GLN A 241 64.62 11.80 -17.95
N GLN A 242 65.09 12.41 -18.97
CA GLN A 242 66.34 12.00 -19.63
C GLN A 242 67.51 12.36 -18.72
N GLY A 243 68.11 11.37 -18.10
CA GLY A 243 69.37 11.48 -17.36
C GLY A 243 70.28 10.34 -17.76
N SER A 244 71.16 10.67 -18.58
CA SER A 244 72.31 9.85 -19.00
C SER A 244 73.20 9.47 -17.84
N GLY A 245 73.80 8.25 -17.83
CA GLY A 245 75.01 7.99 -17.09
C GLY A 245 75.22 6.60 -16.53
N THR A 246 75.83 5.72 -17.34
CA THR A 246 76.98 4.82 -17.03
C THR A 246 76.92 3.86 -15.85
N SER A 247 76.92 2.57 -16.20
CA SER A 247 77.69 1.40 -15.69
C SER A 247 78.21 1.40 -14.25
N ALA A 248 77.80 0.36 -13.47
CA ALA A 248 78.77 -0.62 -12.95
C ALA A 248 78.07 -1.69 -12.08
N SER A 249 78.52 -2.87 -12.29
CA SER A 249 78.34 -4.16 -11.65
C SER A 249 78.50 -4.14 -10.12
N GLY A 250 77.73 -4.99 -9.41
CA GLY A 250 78.04 -5.34 -8.03
C GLY A 250 76.97 -6.22 -7.43
N GLN A 251 77.21 -7.53 -7.46
CA GLN A 251 76.57 -8.54 -6.62
C GLN A 251 76.82 -8.22 -5.15
N THR A 252 75.82 -8.44 -4.26
CA THR A 252 75.96 -9.26 -3.05
C THR A 252 74.66 -9.38 -2.25
N SER A 253 74.44 -10.55 -1.89
CA SER A 253 73.62 -11.30 -0.95
C SER A 253 73.06 -10.63 0.35
N ALA A 254 71.89 -11.10 0.74
CA ALA A 254 71.39 -11.53 2.07
C ALA A 254 71.19 -10.48 3.14
N ALA A 255 69.98 -10.43 3.67
CA ALA A 255 69.61 -11.03 4.98
C ALA A 255 68.24 -10.54 5.46
N SER A 256 67.46 -11.49 5.87
CA SER A 256 66.25 -11.42 6.64
C SER A 256 66.37 -10.62 7.94
N SER A 257 65.39 -9.82 8.30
CA SER A 257 65.08 -9.54 9.70
C SER A 257 63.60 -9.36 9.90
N GLN A 258 63.02 -10.35 10.58
CA GLN A 258 61.71 -10.34 11.21
C GLN A 258 61.73 -9.26 12.32
N GLN A 259 60.76 -8.40 12.32
CA GLN A 259 60.43 -7.55 13.48
C GLN A 259 59.08 -7.94 14.03
N THR A 260 59.14 -8.62 15.18
CA THR A 260 58.05 -8.97 16.10
C THR A 260 57.61 -7.71 16.81
N VAL A 261 56.38 -7.29 16.65
CA VAL A 261 55.75 -6.21 17.47
C VAL A 261 55.00 -6.87 18.62
N GLN A 262 55.52 -6.67 19.82
CA GLN A 262 54.87 -7.02 21.11
C GLN A 262 53.69 -6.06 21.39
N GLY A 263 52.57 -6.66 21.80
CA GLY A 263 51.42 -5.93 22.29
C GLY A 263 51.56 -5.55 23.77
N PRO A 264 50.83 -4.53 24.26
CA PRO A 264 50.93 -4.03 25.62
C PRO A 264 50.25 -4.98 26.64
N PRO A 265 50.71 -4.92 27.95
CA PRO A 265 50.23 -5.84 29.01
C PRO A 265 48.86 -5.48 29.60
N PRO A 266 48.18 -6.46 30.22
CA PRO A 266 46.85 -6.24 30.83
C PRO A 266 46.94 -5.49 32.17
N ARG A 267 45.94 -4.68 32.47
CA ARG A 267 45.73 -3.99 33.75
C ARG A 267 45.27 -4.97 34.83
N PRO A 268 45.67 -4.77 36.07
CA PRO A 268 45.24 -5.58 37.20
C PRO A 268 43.84 -5.20 37.71
N THR A 269 43.05 -6.22 37.99
CA THR A 269 41.80 -6.16 38.74
C THR A 269 42.09 -6.02 40.25
N GLY A 270 41.55 -5.00 40.86
CA GLY A 270 41.49 -4.86 42.33
C GLY A 270 40.04 -4.69 42.76
N GLY A 271 39.52 -5.69 43.50
CA GLY A 271 38.39 -5.51 44.40
C GLY A 271 38.92 -5.04 45.79
N PRO A 272 38.08 -4.80 46.75
CA PRO A 272 36.99 -5.65 47.22
C PRO A 272 35.58 -5.09 46.97
#